data_3cbebf6c47c8bb127f6f5b9f85e64ed9
#
_entry.id   3cbebf6c47c8bb127f6f5b9f85e64ed9
#
_cell.length_a   1.000
_cell.length_b   1.000
_cell.length_c   1.000
_cell.angle_alpha   90.00
_cell.angle_beta   90.00
_cell.angle_gamma   90.00
#
_symmetry.space_group_name_H-M   'P 1'
#
loop_
_entity.id
_entity.type
_entity.pdbx_description
1 polymer ?
#
loop_
_entity_poly.entity_id
_entity_poly.type
_entity_poly.pdbx_seq_one_letter_code
_entity_poly.pdbx_strand_id
1 'polypeptide(L)'
;MCGIAGQIGYHENMRQMSAVMTQMSEVIAPRGPDASGVYVDDHAYLVHRRLAVIDPDNGAQPMSYGGYTLVYNGELYNTQELRRGLMERGVEFTGHSDTEVVLRAYAEYGDECVKLFNGIFAFAVWDSRRRRLFLARDRIGVKPLFYSHTRDGIVFASEIKALLKHPQVRPVIDESGIADIMLIGPAKRVGSGVFRDISEIPPANYAVLTDEGFTLTEYWKVHAKPHTESFEETSAHIRELLTDAIKRQLVSDVPLCCFLSGGLDSSVISAVAAEEFRKQGRQLSTWSIDYRDNHRNFRASSFQPDEDAPWIVRMAEHIGSQHTNVILDTPALADALEDSTRARDLPGMADVDSSLYLFCREIRKRFPVALSGECADEVLGGYPWYHRRELLFYDGFPWSTAVPERAALMKRPMSGTEAEEYVRQSYNKCISRTEYLDSDSAGERRMREMFMLNMDYFMATLLDDSVTKVKSLINREYTLCSCK
;
A
#
# COMPACT_ATOMS: atom_id res chain seq x y z
N MET A 1 9.88 -4.77 3.49
CA MET A 1 9.19 -3.68 4.22
C MET A 1 9.27 -3.94 5.70
N CYS A 2 9.30 -2.89 6.53
CA CYS A 2 9.28 -3.07 7.98
C CYS A 2 7.96 -3.67 8.45
N GLY A 3 7.96 -4.28 9.64
CA GLY A 3 6.78 -4.71 10.36
C GLY A 3 6.66 -3.96 11.68
N ILE A 4 5.48 -3.44 11.98
CA ILE A 4 5.20 -2.81 13.27
C ILE A 4 4.07 -3.56 13.97
N ALA A 5 4.14 -3.62 15.31
CA ALA A 5 3.05 -4.07 16.15
C ALA A 5 3.13 -3.38 17.51
N GLY A 6 2.00 -3.29 18.20
CA GLY A 6 1.98 -2.71 19.54
C GLY A 6 0.67 -2.96 20.25
N GLN A 7 0.71 -2.83 21.56
CA GLN A 7 -0.45 -2.85 22.43
C GLN A 7 -0.37 -1.69 23.42
N ILE A 8 -1.51 -1.04 23.61
CA ILE A 8 -1.68 0.02 24.61
C ILE A 8 -2.77 -0.43 25.60
N GLY A 9 -2.50 -0.22 26.88
CA GLY A 9 -3.43 -0.47 27.98
C GLY A 9 -3.34 0.61 29.05
N TYR A 10 -4.46 0.94 29.66
CA TYR A 10 -4.54 2.02 30.64
C TYR A 10 -4.58 1.51 32.10
N HIS A 11 -5.01 0.27 32.31
CA HIS A 11 -5.21 -0.35 33.63
C HIS A 11 -4.35 -1.61 33.82
N GLU A 12 -4.05 -2.35 32.74
CA GLU A 12 -3.19 -3.53 32.76
C GLU A 12 -1.73 -3.11 32.53
N ASN A 13 -0.79 -3.78 33.22
CA ASN A 13 0.64 -3.49 33.02
C ASN A 13 1.15 -4.18 31.76
N MET A 14 1.51 -3.39 30.75
CA MET A 14 1.94 -3.89 29.45
C MET A 14 3.25 -4.67 29.48
N ARG A 15 4.08 -4.54 30.53
CA ARG A 15 5.28 -5.37 30.72
C ARG A 15 4.94 -6.88 30.83
N GLN A 16 3.73 -7.21 31.25
CA GLN A 16 3.26 -8.59 31.36
C GLN A 16 2.89 -9.22 30.01
N MET A 17 2.73 -8.40 28.96
CA MET A 17 2.35 -8.86 27.62
C MET A 17 3.52 -9.41 26.79
N SER A 18 4.71 -9.55 27.36
CA SER A 18 5.95 -9.93 26.65
C SER A 18 5.81 -11.19 25.80
N ALA A 19 5.18 -12.25 26.31
CA ALA A 19 5.00 -13.50 25.57
C ALA A 19 4.12 -13.34 24.34
N VAL A 20 3.01 -12.58 24.44
CA VAL A 20 2.08 -12.29 23.34
C VAL A 20 2.77 -11.43 22.30
N MET A 21 3.43 -10.36 22.73
CA MET A 21 4.10 -9.41 21.83
C MET A 21 5.30 -10.05 21.11
N THR A 22 5.98 -11.00 21.74
CA THR A 22 7.00 -11.81 21.09
C THR A 22 6.41 -12.64 19.95
N GLN A 23 5.30 -13.36 20.18
CA GLN A 23 4.61 -14.11 19.12
C GLN A 23 4.14 -13.21 17.97
N MET A 24 3.57 -12.03 18.29
CA MET A 24 3.18 -11.05 17.28
C MET A 24 4.38 -10.57 16.46
N SER A 25 5.53 -10.32 17.12
CA SER A 25 6.77 -9.93 16.47
C SER A 25 7.31 -11.03 15.54
N GLU A 26 7.29 -12.28 15.97
CA GLU A 26 7.83 -13.41 15.22
C GLU A 26 7.09 -13.64 13.90
N VAL A 27 5.77 -13.53 13.88
CA VAL A 27 4.98 -13.76 12.65
C VAL A 27 5.15 -12.67 11.61
N ILE A 28 5.54 -11.44 12.00
CA ILE A 28 5.87 -10.35 11.07
C ILE A 28 7.37 -10.21 10.79
N ALA A 29 8.21 -11.13 11.31
CA ALA A 29 9.65 -11.12 11.06
C ALA A 29 10.04 -11.15 9.57
N PRO A 30 9.31 -11.86 8.67
CA PRO A 30 9.60 -11.84 7.24
C PRO A 30 9.55 -10.44 6.61
N ARG A 31 8.78 -9.51 7.17
CA ARG A 31 8.72 -8.12 6.69
C ARG A 31 10.03 -7.38 6.89
N GLY A 32 10.69 -7.61 8.00
CA GLY A 32 11.91 -6.90 8.39
C GLY A 32 12.93 -7.83 9.05
N PRO A 33 13.67 -8.59 8.25
CA PRO A 33 14.60 -9.61 8.77
C PRO A 33 15.93 -9.05 9.27
N ASP A 34 16.24 -7.76 9.01
CA ASP A 34 17.58 -7.22 9.24
C ASP A 34 17.81 -6.83 10.71
N ALA A 35 16.77 -6.40 11.42
CA ALA A 35 16.84 -6.09 12.84
C ALA A 35 15.48 -6.14 13.53
N SER A 36 15.48 -6.20 14.86
CA SER A 36 14.28 -6.10 15.68
C SER A 36 14.52 -5.18 16.86
N GLY A 37 13.45 -4.52 17.32
CA GLY A 37 13.50 -3.68 18.50
C GLY A 37 12.18 -3.67 19.26
N VAL A 38 12.28 -3.34 20.54
CA VAL A 38 11.15 -3.31 21.47
C VAL A 38 11.26 -2.07 22.35
N TYR A 39 10.13 -1.41 22.56
CA TYR A 39 9.94 -0.44 23.64
C TYR A 39 8.82 -0.92 24.55
N VAL A 40 9.00 -0.79 25.85
CA VAL A 40 7.98 -1.17 26.82
C VAL A 40 8.00 -0.24 28.03
N ASP A 41 6.82 0.26 28.38
CA ASP A 41 6.54 0.89 29.67
C ASP A 41 5.32 0.25 30.33
N ASP A 42 4.73 0.89 31.33
CA ASP A 42 3.57 0.32 32.03
C ASP A 42 2.29 0.34 31.20
N HIS A 43 2.21 1.20 30.16
CA HIS A 43 1.01 1.43 29.34
C HIS A 43 1.16 1.06 27.86
N ALA A 44 2.40 0.89 27.39
CA ALA A 44 2.69 0.62 25.99
C ALA A 44 3.69 -0.51 25.82
N TYR A 45 3.45 -1.37 24.83
CA TYR A 45 4.41 -2.33 24.30
C TYR A 45 4.47 -2.14 22.79
N LEU A 46 5.60 -1.69 22.26
CA LEU A 46 5.80 -1.45 20.82
C LEU A 46 6.90 -2.38 20.29
N VAL A 47 6.68 -2.93 19.13
CA VAL A 47 7.59 -3.85 18.44
C VAL A 47 7.87 -3.36 17.03
N HIS A 48 9.12 -3.48 16.62
CA HIS A 48 9.54 -3.20 15.25
C HIS A 48 10.37 -4.35 14.66
N ARG A 49 10.09 -4.71 13.41
CA ARG A 49 10.91 -5.58 12.57
C ARG A 49 11.43 -4.75 11.39
N ARG A 50 12.73 -4.60 11.29
CA ARG A 50 13.37 -3.68 10.36
C ARG A 50 13.81 -4.37 9.08
N LEU A 51 13.49 -3.77 7.97
CA LEU A 51 14.16 -3.93 6.70
C LEU A 51 14.91 -2.62 6.43
N ALA A 52 16.23 -2.66 6.54
CA ALA A 52 17.08 -1.49 6.40
C ALA A 52 17.20 -1.08 4.93
N VAL A 53 16.72 0.12 4.60
CA VAL A 53 16.77 0.70 3.24
C VAL A 53 17.46 2.04 3.24
N ILE A 54 17.13 2.90 4.18
CA ILE A 54 17.71 4.23 4.36
C ILE A 54 18.36 4.25 5.75
N ASP A 55 19.57 4.79 5.80
CA ASP A 55 20.39 4.92 7.01
C ASP A 55 20.45 3.62 7.85
N PRO A 56 21.09 2.54 7.33
CA PRO A 56 21.16 1.27 8.03
C PRO A 56 21.66 1.38 9.47
N ASP A 57 22.57 2.32 9.71
CA ASP A 57 23.26 2.47 11.00
C ASP A 57 22.47 3.23 12.05
N ASN A 58 21.74 4.31 11.65
CA ASN A 58 21.04 5.20 12.59
C ASN A 58 19.50 5.12 12.54
N GLY A 59 18.93 4.30 11.67
CA GLY A 59 17.49 4.12 11.54
C GLY A 59 16.89 3.06 12.46
N ALA A 60 17.51 2.74 13.60
CA ALA A 60 17.00 1.75 14.56
C ALA A 60 15.65 2.18 15.15
N GLN A 61 14.77 1.19 15.33
CA GLN A 61 13.42 1.43 15.87
C GLN A 61 13.07 0.33 16.90
N PRO A 62 12.19 0.63 17.89
CA PRO A 62 11.50 1.90 18.16
C PRO A 62 12.47 3.05 18.41
N MET A 63 12.16 4.25 17.85
CA MET A 63 12.99 5.43 18.01
C MET A 63 12.30 6.41 19.00
N SER A 64 13.06 6.93 19.97
CA SER A 64 12.51 7.80 21.01
C SER A 64 13.13 9.19 21.00
N TYR A 65 12.30 10.21 21.21
CA TYR A 65 12.71 11.59 21.37
C TYR A 65 11.69 12.39 22.19
N GLY A 66 12.12 13.12 23.18
CA GLY A 66 11.30 14.10 23.92
C GLY A 66 10.07 13.51 24.61
N GLY A 67 10.05 12.20 24.95
CA GLY A 67 8.89 11.50 25.54
C GLY A 67 8.00 10.81 24.50
N TYR A 68 8.28 10.98 23.22
CA TYR A 68 7.64 10.28 22.10
C TYR A 68 8.45 9.05 21.73
N THR A 69 7.78 7.96 21.40
CA THR A 69 8.39 6.74 20.86
C THR A 69 7.65 6.31 19.59
N LEU A 70 8.40 6.20 18.49
CA LEU A 70 7.91 5.90 17.15
C LEU A 70 8.23 4.47 16.74
N VAL A 71 7.26 3.78 16.12
CA VAL A 71 7.47 2.64 15.23
C VAL A 71 6.87 2.98 13.87
N TYR A 72 7.67 2.79 12.81
CA TYR A 72 7.39 3.29 11.47
C TYR A 72 7.69 2.23 10.41
N ASN A 73 6.75 2.01 9.53
CA ASN A 73 6.86 1.21 8.31
C ASN A 73 6.55 2.10 7.11
N GLY A 74 7.56 2.62 6.45
CA GLY A 74 7.31 3.55 5.35
C GLY A 74 8.57 4.07 4.69
N GLU A 75 8.37 5.01 3.77
CA GLU A 75 9.39 5.84 3.15
C GLU A 75 8.81 7.23 2.89
N LEU A 76 9.50 8.27 3.37
CA LEU A 76 9.19 9.66 3.05
C LEU A 76 10.02 10.12 1.86
N TYR A 77 9.35 10.60 0.82
CA TYR A 77 9.98 11.05 -0.42
C TYR A 77 10.37 12.53 -0.40
N ASN A 78 9.80 13.31 0.52
CA ASN A 78 10.17 14.71 0.77
C ASN A 78 10.99 14.88 2.07
N THR A 79 11.76 13.86 2.44
CA THR A 79 12.60 13.84 3.65
C THR A 79 13.54 15.05 3.71
N GLN A 80 14.19 15.41 2.61
CA GLN A 80 15.16 16.51 2.58
C GLN A 80 14.51 17.88 2.78
N GLU A 81 13.34 18.11 2.18
CA GLU A 81 12.56 19.33 2.34
C GLU A 81 12.09 19.51 3.79
N LEU A 82 11.52 18.45 4.38
CA LEU A 82 11.07 18.46 5.77
C LEU A 82 12.23 18.67 6.74
N ARG A 83 13.33 17.95 6.53
CA ARG A 83 14.54 18.08 7.33
C ARG A 83 15.07 19.52 7.35
N ARG A 84 15.16 20.15 6.17
CA ARG A 84 15.60 21.54 6.04
C ARG A 84 14.68 22.48 6.83
N GLY A 85 13.35 22.36 6.65
CA GLY A 85 12.39 23.19 7.36
C GLY A 85 12.44 23.01 8.89
N LEU A 86 12.71 21.79 9.37
CA LEU A 86 12.88 21.53 10.81
C LEU A 86 14.22 22.09 11.33
N MET A 87 15.30 22.00 10.56
CA MET A 87 16.61 22.59 10.93
C MET A 87 16.53 24.13 11.01
N GLU A 88 15.80 24.78 10.12
CA GLU A 88 15.55 26.23 10.17
C GLU A 88 14.80 26.64 11.47
N ARG A 89 14.09 25.71 12.11
CA ARG A 89 13.44 25.89 13.43
C ARG A 89 14.33 25.49 14.62
N GLY A 90 15.58 25.11 14.35
CA GLY A 90 16.53 24.73 15.39
C GLY A 90 16.47 23.24 15.79
N VAL A 91 15.79 22.39 15.02
CA VAL A 91 15.79 20.94 15.26
C VAL A 91 17.10 20.33 14.81
N GLU A 92 17.78 19.61 15.71
CA GLU A 92 18.99 18.87 15.41
C GLU A 92 18.68 17.43 15.06
N PHE A 93 19.48 16.83 14.17
CA PHE A 93 19.38 15.46 13.72
C PHE A 93 20.67 14.69 13.99
N THR A 94 20.51 13.39 14.28
CA THR A 94 21.65 12.51 14.57
C THR A 94 22.07 11.70 13.32
N GLY A 95 21.11 11.24 12.55
CA GLY A 95 21.31 10.46 11.34
C GLY A 95 20.71 11.12 10.09
N HIS A 96 20.57 10.39 8.99
CA HIS A 96 19.91 10.85 7.78
C HIS A 96 18.62 10.08 7.46
N SER A 97 18.14 9.22 8.38
CA SER A 97 16.95 8.42 8.19
C SER A 97 15.68 9.27 8.10
N ASP A 98 14.76 8.84 7.26
CA ASP A 98 13.39 9.37 7.22
C ASP A 98 12.62 9.10 8.51
N THR A 99 12.93 7.99 9.21
CA THR A 99 12.39 7.67 10.54
C THR A 99 12.60 8.80 11.53
N GLU A 100 13.81 9.36 11.60
CA GLU A 100 14.09 10.49 12.49
C GLU A 100 13.30 11.73 12.06
N VAL A 101 13.17 11.98 10.76
CA VAL A 101 12.39 13.11 10.25
C VAL A 101 10.91 12.98 10.62
N VAL A 102 10.31 11.79 10.53
CA VAL A 102 8.93 11.54 10.98
C VAL A 102 8.77 11.85 12.46
N LEU A 103 9.67 11.36 13.32
CA LEU A 103 9.61 11.57 14.76
C LEU A 103 9.77 13.04 15.13
N ARG A 104 10.73 13.75 14.51
CA ARG A 104 10.97 15.18 14.74
C ARG A 104 9.81 16.04 14.25
N ALA A 105 9.23 15.69 13.08
CA ALA A 105 8.05 16.37 12.56
C ALA A 105 6.83 16.18 13.46
N TYR A 106 6.62 14.98 14.01
CA TYR A 106 5.56 14.77 14.99
C TYR A 106 5.79 15.57 16.29
N ALA A 107 7.01 15.62 16.78
CA ALA A 107 7.35 16.40 17.97
C ALA A 107 7.11 17.90 17.78
N GLU A 108 7.33 18.44 16.59
CA GLU A 108 7.15 19.86 16.26
C GLU A 108 5.72 20.22 15.89
N TYR A 109 5.05 19.41 15.07
CA TYR A 109 3.75 19.75 14.46
C TYR A 109 2.58 18.93 15.03
N GLY A 110 2.84 17.96 15.92
CA GLY A 110 1.80 17.06 16.44
C GLY A 110 1.09 16.29 15.31
N ASP A 111 -0.22 16.14 15.45
CA ASP A 111 -1.08 15.39 14.50
C ASP A 111 -1.06 15.98 13.08
N GLU A 112 -0.79 17.27 12.93
CA GLU A 112 -0.75 17.96 11.65
C GLU A 112 0.45 17.54 10.77
N CYS A 113 1.45 16.87 11.35
CA CYS A 113 2.65 16.43 10.62
C CYS A 113 2.31 15.57 9.38
N VAL A 114 1.25 14.73 9.45
CA VAL A 114 0.83 13.86 8.35
C VAL A 114 0.43 14.61 7.10
N LYS A 115 -0.06 15.84 7.23
CA LYS A 115 -0.43 16.70 6.10
C LYS A 115 0.78 17.18 5.30
N LEU A 116 1.95 17.25 5.95
CA LEU A 116 3.22 17.66 5.36
C LEU A 116 3.94 16.51 4.65
N PHE A 117 3.55 15.26 4.93
CA PHE A 117 4.26 14.08 4.44
C PHE A 117 3.89 13.77 2.99
N ASN A 118 4.92 13.61 2.17
CA ASN A 118 4.84 13.01 0.84
C ASN A 118 5.58 11.68 0.89
N GLY A 119 4.84 10.57 0.93
CA GLY A 119 5.42 9.24 1.11
C GLY A 119 4.37 8.15 1.30
N ILE A 120 4.85 6.95 1.47
CA ILE A 120 4.05 5.77 1.79
C ILE A 120 4.40 5.33 3.21
N PHE A 121 3.42 5.26 4.10
CA PHE A 121 3.70 5.01 5.51
C PHE A 121 2.52 4.45 6.30
N ALA A 122 2.87 3.66 7.31
CA ALA A 122 2.06 3.39 8.47
C ALA A 122 2.95 3.51 9.70
N PHE A 123 2.51 4.28 10.71
CA PHE A 123 3.31 4.44 11.91
C PHE A 123 2.46 4.62 13.16
N ALA A 124 3.11 4.39 14.31
CA ALA A 124 2.56 4.65 15.61
C ALA A 124 3.53 5.53 16.42
N VAL A 125 3.00 6.55 17.09
CA VAL A 125 3.74 7.33 18.08
C VAL A 125 3.06 7.20 19.43
N TRP A 126 3.81 6.76 20.43
CA TRP A 126 3.41 6.76 21.83
C TRP A 126 3.95 7.98 22.56
N ASP A 127 3.06 8.80 23.11
CA ASP A 127 3.40 9.88 24.04
C ASP A 127 3.24 9.34 25.48
N SER A 128 4.37 9.02 26.10
CA SER A 128 4.38 8.46 27.47
C SER A 128 3.95 9.45 28.56
N ARG A 129 4.05 10.76 28.30
CA ARG A 129 3.67 11.81 29.26
C ARG A 129 2.16 11.99 29.29
N ARG A 130 1.52 11.95 28.09
CA ARG A 130 0.07 12.14 27.93
C ARG A 130 -0.70 10.81 27.89
N ARG A 131 0.02 9.67 27.89
CA ARG A 131 -0.56 8.34 27.67
C ARG A 131 -1.43 8.30 26.41
N ARG A 132 -0.87 8.81 25.32
CA ARG A 132 -1.58 8.98 24.06
C ARG A 132 -0.90 8.22 22.94
N LEU A 133 -1.68 7.36 22.26
CA LEU A 133 -1.25 6.72 21.03
C LEU A 133 -1.76 7.52 19.84
N PHE A 134 -0.88 7.78 18.89
CA PHE A 134 -1.21 8.28 17.56
C PHE A 134 -0.87 7.20 16.52
N LEU A 135 -1.82 6.82 15.69
CA LEU A 135 -1.64 5.89 14.57
C LEU A 135 -1.93 6.64 13.28
N ALA A 136 -1.08 6.51 12.26
CA ALA A 136 -1.34 7.17 10.98
C ALA A 136 -1.02 6.24 9.80
N ARG A 137 -1.80 6.40 8.73
CA ARG A 137 -1.64 5.69 7.46
C ARG A 137 -1.57 6.67 6.30
N ASP A 138 -0.77 6.38 5.29
CA ASP A 138 -0.57 7.24 4.12
C ASP A 138 -1.84 7.49 3.31
N ARG A 139 -1.77 8.49 2.41
CA ARG A 139 -2.91 9.05 1.67
C ARG A 139 -3.72 8.03 0.88
N ILE A 140 -3.08 7.00 0.36
CA ILE A 140 -3.71 5.95 -0.47
C ILE A 140 -3.64 4.56 0.16
N GLY A 141 -3.12 4.46 1.41
CA GLY A 141 -3.10 3.24 2.18
C GLY A 141 -2.12 2.19 1.68
N VAL A 142 -0.99 2.59 1.07
CA VAL A 142 0.05 1.66 0.58
C VAL A 142 0.62 0.81 1.69
N LYS A 143 0.78 1.38 2.89
CA LYS A 143 1.26 0.61 4.04
C LYS A 143 0.09 0.14 4.89
N PRO A 144 0.01 -1.17 5.19
CA PRO A 144 -1.08 -1.73 5.98
C PRO A 144 -0.97 -1.34 7.46
N LEU A 145 -2.11 -1.10 8.09
CA LEU A 145 -2.22 -0.84 9.52
C LEU A 145 -3.57 -1.33 10.06
N PHE A 146 -3.55 -2.47 10.71
CA PHE A 146 -4.72 -3.10 11.31
C PHE A 146 -4.74 -2.90 12.81
N TYR A 147 -5.94 -2.92 13.39
CA TYR A 147 -6.12 -2.82 14.84
C TYR A 147 -7.32 -3.63 15.33
N SER A 148 -7.31 -3.90 16.63
CA SER A 148 -8.44 -4.49 17.34
C SER A 148 -8.55 -3.86 18.73
N HIS A 149 -9.77 -3.57 19.15
CA HIS A 149 -10.02 -3.14 20.52
C HIS A 149 -9.82 -4.31 21.48
N THR A 150 -9.15 -4.05 22.58
CA THR A 150 -9.03 -4.97 23.72
C THR A 150 -9.91 -4.48 24.87
N ARG A 151 -9.97 -5.22 25.97
CA ARG A 151 -10.72 -4.78 27.16
C ARG A 151 -10.17 -3.51 27.80
N ASP A 152 -8.89 -3.23 27.60
CA ASP A 152 -8.17 -2.16 28.28
C ASP A 152 -7.59 -1.10 27.32
N GLY A 153 -7.80 -1.25 26.02
CA GLY A 153 -7.25 -0.32 25.03
C GLY A 153 -7.26 -0.88 23.63
N ILE A 154 -6.09 -0.94 22.97
CA ILE A 154 -5.97 -1.37 21.57
C ILE A 154 -4.72 -2.22 21.34
N VAL A 155 -4.82 -3.15 20.42
CA VAL A 155 -3.69 -3.85 19.80
C VAL A 155 -3.66 -3.51 18.32
N PHE A 156 -2.48 -3.25 17.74
CA PHE A 156 -2.32 -2.92 16.33
C PHE A 156 -1.13 -3.65 15.71
N ALA A 157 -1.17 -3.86 14.39
CA ALA A 157 -0.07 -4.46 13.64
C ALA A 157 -0.13 -4.13 12.14
N SER A 158 1.00 -4.33 11.47
CA SER A 158 1.09 -4.29 10.00
C SER A 158 0.33 -5.42 9.31
N GLU A 159 0.13 -6.56 9.97
CA GLU A 159 -0.49 -7.76 9.40
C GLU A 159 -1.53 -8.36 10.34
N ILE A 160 -2.59 -8.90 9.75
CA ILE A 160 -3.72 -9.52 10.48
C ILE A 160 -3.24 -10.72 11.31
N LYS A 161 -2.35 -11.55 10.72
CA LYS A 161 -1.79 -12.73 11.42
C LYS A 161 -1.13 -12.40 12.75
N ALA A 162 -0.58 -11.18 12.90
CA ALA A 162 -0.01 -10.74 14.17
C ALA A 162 -1.11 -10.47 15.20
N LEU A 163 -2.20 -9.79 14.81
CA LEU A 163 -3.34 -9.55 15.69
C LEU A 163 -3.99 -10.86 16.14
N LEU A 164 -4.05 -11.87 15.27
CA LEU A 164 -4.59 -13.19 15.59
C LEU A 164 -3.73 -13.99 16.61
N LYS A 165 -2.54 -13.52 16.97
CA LYS A 165 -1.75 -14.06 18.10
C LYS A 165 -2.20 -13.49 19.44
N HIS A 166 -2.94 -12.39 19.43
CA HIS A 166 -3.43 -11.78 20.67
C HIS A 166 -4.65 -12.57 21.22
N PRO A 167 -4.67 -12.96 22.51
CA PRO A 167 -5.68 -13.87 23.06
C PRO A 167 -7.11 -13.28 23.06
N GLN A 168 -7.27 -11.96 22.99
CA GLN A 168 -8.55 -11.30 22.90
C GLN A 168 -9.05 -11.11 21.46
N VAL A 169 -8.24 -11.39 20.44
CA VAL A 169 -8.61 -11.28 19.03
C VAL A 169 -8.96 -12.67 18.49
N ARG A 170 -10.22 -12.86 18.14
CA ARG A 170 -10.70 -14.18 17.71
C ARG A 170 -10.56 -14.36 16.20
N PRO A 171 -10.11 -15.53 15.71
CA PRO A 171 -10.01 -15.84 14.29
C PRO A 171 -11.39 -16.19 13.70
N VAL A 172 -12.34 -15.26 13.78
CA VAL A 172 -13.73 -15.44 13.32
C VAL A 172 -14.00 -14.52 12.14
N ILE A 173 -14.29 -15.11 10.99
CA ILE A 173 -14.84 -14.41 9.83
C ILE A 173 -16.35 -14.59 9.87
N ASP A 174 -17.11 -13.50 9.93
CA ASP A 174 -18.57 -13.51 9.89
C ASP A 174 -19.10 -13.34 8.45
N GLU A 175 -20.41 -13.26 8.30
CA GLU A 175 -21.08 -13.13 7.01
C GLU A 175 -20.59 -11.90 6.24
N SER A 176 -20.34 -10.79 6.94
CA SER A 176 -19.81 -9.55 6.37
C SER A 176 -18.40 -9.74 5.81
N GLY A 177 -17.51 -10.41 6.56
CA GLY A 177 -16.16 -10.70 6.09
C GLY A 177 -16.13 -11.68 4.90
N ILE A 178 -17.03 -12.69 4.91
CA ILE A 178 -17.18 -13.59 3.75
C ILE A 178 -17.69 -12.82 2.53
N ALA A 179 -18.66 -11.92 2.72
CA ALA A 179 -19.20 -11.10 1.64
C ALA A 179 -18.11 -10.14 1.06
N ASP A 180 -17.24 -9.58 1.89
CA ASP A 180 -16.09 -8.79 1.41
C ASP A 180 -15.23 -9.61 0.44
N ILE A 181 -14.83 -10.83 0.83
CA ILE A 181 -13.97 -11.68 0.01
C ILE A 181 -14.69 -12.15 -1.27
N MET A 182 -15.93 -12.58 -1.14
CA MET A 182 -16.64 -13.28 -2.23
C MET A 182 -17.31 -12.32 -3.22
N LEU A 183 -17.84 -11.18 -2.77
CA LEU A 183 -18.71 -10.33 -3.58
C LEU A 183 -18.01 -9.08 -4.11
N ILE A 184 -17.05 -8.53 -3.37
CA ILE A 184 -16.32 -7.31 -3.77
C ILE A 184 -14.95 -7.65 -4.37
N GLY A 185 -14.40 -8.81 -4.03
CA GLY A 185 -13.04 -9.23 -4.38
C GLY A 185 -12.62 -8.93 -5.84
N PRO A 186 -11.30 -8.67 -6.05
CA PRO A 186 -10.20 -8.96 -5.13
C PRO A 186 -10.04 -7.96 -3.98
N ALA A 187 -10.81 -6.89 -3.97
CA ALA A 187 -10.81 -5.86 -2.94
C ALA A 187 -11.68 -6.25 -1.72
N LYS A 188 -11.63 -5.41 -0.69
CA LYS A 188 -12.47 -5.49 0.52
C LYS A 188 -13.00 -4.10 0.85
N ARG A 189 -14.02 -3.99 1.69
CA ARG A 189 -14.51 -2.67 2.14
C ARG A 189 -13.43 -1.90 2.88
N VAL A 190 -13.35 -0.60 2.60
CA VAL A 190 -12.44 0.32 3.29
C VAL A 190 -12.64 0.27 4.80
N GLY A 191 -11.57 0.08 5.55
CA GLY A 191 -11.59 -0.05 6.99
C GLY A 191 -11.92 -1.45 7.52
N SER A 192 -12.23 -2.42 6.64
CA SER A 192 -12.50 -3.81 7.03
C SER A 192 -11.21 -4.61 7.16
N GLY A 193 -11.04 -5.31 8.29
CA GLY A 193 -10.02 -6.34 8.44
C GLY A 193 -10.53 -7.75 8.09
N VAL A 194 -11.74 -7.88 7.52
CA VAL A 194 -12.42 -9.13 7.18
C VAL A 194 -12.76 -9.99 8.40
N PHE A 195 -11.86 -10.13 9.35
CA PHE A 195 -12.15 -10.78 10.64
C PHE A 195 -12.99 -9.85 11.52
N ARG A 196 -13.99 -10.42 12.23
CA ARG A 196 -15.01 -9.68 13.00
C ARG A 196 -14.44 -8.61 13.93
N ASP A 197 -13.36 -8.94 14.64
CA ASP A 197 -12.81 -8.09 15.68
C ASP A 197 -11.63 -7.24 15.18
N ILE A 198 -11.33 -7.31 13.88
CA ILE A 198 -10.20 -6.58 13.26
C ILE A 198 -10.73 -5.49 12.33
N SER A 199 -10.20 -4.30 12.52
CA SER A 199 -10.41 -3.15 11.64
C SER A 199 -9.09 -2.69 11.04
N GLU A 200 -9.15 -1.94 9.95
CA GLU A 200 -8.02 -1.31 9.31
C GLU A 200 -8.12 0.20 9.48
N ILE A 201 -6.97 0.88 9.72
CA ILE A 201 -6.95 2.33 9.61
C ILE A 201 -7.15 2.68 8.13
N PRO A 202 -8.24 3.40 7.76
CA PRO A 202 -8.49 3.74 6.36
C PRO A 202 -7.35 4.57 5.75
N PRO A 203 -7.17 4.53 4.41
CA PRO A 203 -6.27 5.45 3.71
C PRO A 203 -6.53 6.91 4.11
N ALA A 204 -5.48 7.73 4.15
CA ALA A 204 -5.57 9.15 4.50
C ALA A 204 -6.15 9.44 5.91
N ASN A 205 -6.07 8.48 6.83
CA ASN A 205 -6.57 8.66 8.18
C ASN A 205 -5.44 8.54 9.21
N TYR A 206 -5.66 9.23 10.32
CA TYR A 206 -4.99 8.94 11.56
C TYR A 206 -5.99 8.61 12.67
N ALA A 207 -5.55 7.87 13.66
CA ALA A 207 -6.32 7.58 14.86
C ALA A 207 -5.59 8.07 16.10
N VAL A 208 -6.35 8.49 17.07
CA VAL A 208 -5.87 8.86 18.40
C VAL A 208 -6.58 8.00 19.43
N LEU A 209 -5.79 7.37 20.31
CA LEU A 209 -6.29 6.67 21.49
C LEU A 209 -5.79 7.38 22.74
N THR A 210 -6.71 7.65 23.66
CA THR A 210 -6.47 8.08 25.04
C THR A 210 -7.30 7.21 25.97
N ASP A 211 -7.21 7.43 27.27
CA ASP A 211 -8.11 6.82 28.26
C ASP A 211 -9.57 7.29 28.12
N GLU A 212 -9.80 8.41 27.43
CA GLU A 212 -11.14 8.93 27.13
C GLU A 212 -11.80 8.27 25.91
N GLY A 213 -10.99 7.63 25.03
CA GLY A 213 -11.51 6.91 23.86
C GLY A 213 -10.62 6.88 22.64
N PHE A 214 -11.20 6.39 21.54
CA PHE A 214 -10.59 6.22 20.24
C PHE A 214 -11.28 7.08 19.19
N THR A 215 -10.53 7.88 18.45
CA THR A 215 -11.03 8.74 17.36
C THR A 215 -10.29 8.49 16.07
N LEU A 216 -11.01 8.53 14.95
CA LEU A 216 -10.47 8.48 13.59
C LEU A 216 -10.68 9.83 12.92
N THR A 217 -9.65 10.34 12.23
CA THR A 217 -9.70 11.62 11.51
C THR A 217 -9.13 11.45 10.11
N GLU A 218 -9.90 11.82 9.09
CA GLU A 218 -9.42 11.91 7.71
C GLU A 218 -8.61 13.21 7.56
N TYR A 219 -7.31 13.10 7.23
CA TYR A 219 -6.44 14.26 7.11
C TYR A 219 -6.23 14.73 5.67
N TRP A 220 -6.60 13.90 4.70
CA TRP A 220 -6.48 14.22 3.27
C TRP A 220 -7.57 13.53 2.47
N LYS A 221 -8.02 14.18 1.39
CA LYS A 221 -8.92 13.61 0.38
C LYS A 221 -8.60 14.16 -1.00
N VAL A 222 -9.07 13.47 -2.03
CA VAL A 222 -8.99 13.94 -3.40
C VAL A 222 -10.01 15.05 -3.63
N HIS A 223 -9.58 16.14 -4.26
CA HIS A 223 -10.45 17.26 -4.62
C HIS A 223 -10.61 17.37 -6.13
N ALA A 224 -11.84 17.59 -6.59
CA ALA A 224 -12.11 17.95 -7.96
C ALA A 224 -11.66 19.39 -8.24
N LYS A 225 -10.88 19.58 -9.32
CA LYS A 225 -10.45 20.91 -9.76
C LYS A 225 -10.77 21.09 -11.26
N PRO A 226 -11.10 22.31 -11.71
CA PRO A 226 -11.20 22.61 -13.14
C PRO A 226 -9.85 22.35 -13.82
N HIS A 227 -9.90 21.73 -14.99
CA HIS A 227 -8.73 21.55 -15.84
C HIS A 227 -8.75 22.57 -16.96
N THR A 228 -7.74 23.41 -17.02
CA THR A 228 -7.66 24.57 -17.94
C THR A 228 -6.46 24.51 -18.91
N GLU A 229 -5.60 23.51 -18.74
CA GLU A 229 -4.41 23.31 -19.57
C GLU A 229 -4.77 22.72 -20.95
N SER A 230 -4.05 23.10 -21.99
CA SER A 230 -4.08 22.43 -23.29
C SER A 230 -3.54 21.00 -23.20
N PHE A 231 -3.72 20.20 -24.24
CA PHE A 231 -3.18 18.84 -24.31
C PHE A 231 -1.65 18.82 -24.19
N GLU A 232 -0.98 19.76 -24.84
CA GLU A 232 0.48 19.89 -24.83
C GLU A 232 0.99 20.27 -23.42
N GLU A 233 0.35 21.24 -22.77
CA GLU A 233 0.67 21.64 -21.40
C GLU A 233 0.43 20.51 -20.41
N THR A 234 -0.71 19.84 -20.51
CA THR A 234 -1.05 18.66 -19.67
C THR A 234 -0.01 17.55 -19.85
N SER A 235 0.37 17.25 -21.10
CA SER A 235 1.36 16.21 -21.39
C SER A 235 2.73 16.55 -20.82
N ALA A 236 3.14 17.81 -20.88
CA ALA A 236 4.39 18.29 -20.29
C ALA A 236 4.35 18.21 -18.75
N HIS A 237 3.24 18.65 -18.15
CA HIS A 237 3.03 18.64 -16.70
C HIS A 237 3.00 17.20 -16.13
N ILE A 238 2.26 16.29 -16.78
CA ILE A 238 2.26 14.87 -16.39
C ILE A 238 3.67 14.28 -16.47
N ARG A 239 4.41 14.57 -17.54
CA ARG A 239 5.81 14.11 -17.68
C ARG A 239 6.69 14.60 -16.54
N GLU A 240 6.56 15.87 -16.15
CA GLU A 240 7.30 16.45 -15.04
C GLU A 240 6.96 15.75 -13.72
N LEU A 241 5.65 15.62 -13.41
CA LEU A 241 5.17 14.96 -12.19
C LEU A 241 5.61 13.49 -12.08
N LEU A 242 5.48 12.72 -13.16
CA LEU A 242 5.91 11.32 -13.19
C LEU A 242 7.43 11.21 -13.03
N THR A 243 8.19 12.06 -13.70
CA THR A 243 9.66 12.06 -13.61
C THR A 243 10.11 12.40 -12.19
N ASP A 244 9.53 13.43 -11.56
CA ASP A 244 9.82 13.80 -10.16
C ASP A 244 9.46 12.68 -9.20
N ALA A 245 8.26 12.08 -9.35
CA ALA A 245 7.80 10.98 -8.51
C ALA A 245 8.74 9.76 -8.58
N ILE A 246 9.17 9.38 -9.78
CA ILE A 246 10.11 8.27 -9.98
C ILE A 246 11.46 8.59 -9.32
N LYS A 247 12.02 9.77 -9.58
CA LYS A 247 13.33 10.18 -9.03
C LYS A 247 13.35 10.18 -7.51
N ARG A 248 12.29 10.68 -6.87
CA ARG A 248 12.15 10.68 -5.41
C ARG A 248 12.14 9.27 -4.82
N GLN A 249 11.64 8.29 -5.57
CA GLN A 249 11.56 6.89 -5.13
C GLN A 249 12.85 6.09 -5.41
N LEU A 250 13.83 6.67 -6.09
CA LEU A 250 15.13 6.03 -6.31
C LEU A 250 16.09 6.15 -5.11
N VAL A 251 15.73 6.91 -4.08
CA VAL A 251 16.53 7.07 -2.87
C VAL A 251 16.60 5.74 -2.12
N SER A 252 17.80 5.16 -2.02
CA SER A 252 18.03 3.89 -1.34
C SER A 252 19.53 3.72 -1.07
N ASP A 253 19.89 3.37 0.17
CA ASP A 253 21.28 3.03 0.55
C ASP A 253 21.61 1.55 0.28
N VAL A 254 20.65 0.80 -0.26
CA VAL A 254 20.79 -0.62 -0.63
C VAL A 254 20.48 -0.84 -2.12
N PRO A 255 20.91 -1.98 -2.70
CA PRO A 255 20.64 -2.28 -4.10
C PRO A 255 19.15 -2.22 -4.46
N LEU A 256 18.87 -1.58 -5.61
CA LEU A 256 17.51 -1.38 -6.14
C LEU A 256 17.44 -1.89 -7.58
N CYS A 257 16.30 -2.48 -7.96
CA CYS A 257 15.97 -2.86 -9.34
C CYS A 257 14.60 -2.34 -9.75
N CYS A 258 14.22 -2.52 -11.01
CA CYS A 258 12.87 -2.25 -11.52
C CYS A 258 12.23 -3.51 -12.08
N PHE A 259 10.90 -3.64 -11.94
CA PHE A 259 10.12 -4.58 -12.71
C PHE A 259 9.93 -4.03 -14.12
N LEU A 260 10.06 -4.89 -15.12
CA LEU A 260 9.91 -4.53 -16.52
C LEU A 260 9.00 -5.55 -17.21
N SER A 261 7.73 -5.20 -17.39
CA SER A 261 6.72 -6.06 -18.03
C SER A 261 6.61 -5.86 -19.55
N GLY A 262 7.31 -4.85 -20.10
CA GLY A 262 7.14 -4.46 -21.51
C GLY A 262 5.98 -3.47 -21.74
N GLY A 263 5.09 -3.28 -20.76
CA GLY A 263 4.03 -2.27 -20.79
C GLY A 263 4.57 -0.85 -20.62
N LEU A 264 3.72 0.16 -20.87
CA LEU A 264 4.10 1.58 -20.84
C LEU A 264 4.62 2.00 -19.47
N ASP A 265 3.92 1.66 -18.40
CA ASP A 265 4.21 2.13 -17.05
C ASP A 265 5.57 1.65 -16.55
N SER A 266 5.82 0.34 -16.64
CA SER A 266 7.10 -0.25 -16.26
C SER A 266 8.25 0.27 -17.13
N SER A 267 7.98 0.56 -18.40
CA SER A 267 8.95 1.13 -19.34
C SER A 267 9.34 2.56 -18.99
N VAL A 268 8.36 3.41 -18.65
CA VAL A 268 8.63 4.80 -18.22
C VAL A 268 9.44 4.82 -16.93
N ILE A 269 9.08 4.02 -15.93
CA ILE A 269 9.81 3.92 -14.67
C ILE A 269 11.25 3.47 -14.92
N SER A 270 11.41 2.38 -15.69
CA SER A 270 12.73 1.82 -15.97
C SER A 270 13.61 2.78 -16.79
N ALA A 271 13.02 3.56 -17.72
CA ALA A 271 13.75 4.54 -18.50
C ALA A 271 14.29 5.69 -17.63
N VAL A 272 13.45 6.29 -16.79
CA VAL A 272 13.86 7.35 -15.85
C VAL A 272 14.89 6.82 -14.85
N ALA A 273 14.67 5.64 -14.30
CA ALA A 273 15.61 5.02 -13.37
C ALA A 273 16.98 4.74 -14.04
N ALA A 274 16.98 4.20 -15.27
CA ALA A 274 18.20 3.92 -16.02
C ALA A 274 19.01 5.19 -16.33
N GLU A 275 18.32 6.30 -16.64
CA GLU A 275 18.97 7.60 -16.85
C GLU A 275 19.65 8.08 -15.57
N GLU A 276 18.97 8.02 -14.42
CA GLU A 276 19.52 8.47 -13.13
C GLU A 276 20.70 7.56 -12.68
N PHE A 277 20.61 6.25 -12.89
CA PHE A 277 21.72 5.32 -12.62
C PHE A 277 22.93 5.61 -13.50
N ARG A 278 22.72 5.90 -14.80
CA ARG A 278 23.80 6.24 -15.75
C ARG A 278 24.51 7.53 -15.35
N LYS A 279 23.79 8.54 -14.84
CA LYS A 279 24.40 9.79 -14.31
C LYS A 279 25.33 9.52 -13.12
N GLN A 280 25.08 8.42 -12.39
CA GLN A 280 25.90 7.97 -11.27
C GLN A 280 27.00 6.96 -11.69
N GLY A 281 27.19 6.72 -13.00
CA GLY A 281 28.11 5.69 -13.50
C GLY A 281 27.67 4.25 -13.18
N ARG A 282 26.39 4.03 -12.91
CA ARG A 282 25.80 2.73 -12.56
C ARG A 282 24.90 2.21 -13.68
N GLN A 283 24.72 0.89 -13.75
CA GLN A 283 23.77 0.25 -14.64
C GLN A 283 22.54 -0.22 -13.85
N LEU A 284 21.34 0.03 -14.36
CA LEU A 284 20.11 -0.44 -13.78
C LEU A 284 19.94 -1.96 -14.00
N SER A 285 19.49 -2.66 -12.96
CA SER A 285 18.99 -4.04 -13.09
C SER A 285 17.48 -4.02 -13.27
N THR A 286 16.98 -4.74 -14.29
CA THR A 286 15.55 -4.93 -14.53
C THR A 286 15.18 -6.40 -14.48
N TRP A 287 13.94 -6.69 -14.03
CA TRP A 287 13.44 -8.03 -13.83
C TRP A 287 12.06 -8.18 -14.44
N SER A 288 11.83 -9.32 -15.11
CA SER A 288 10.52 -9.72 -15.59
C SER A 288 10.18 -11.14 -15.19
N ILE A 289 8.90 -11.47 -15.29
CA ILE A 289 8.35 -12.79 -15.07
C ILE A 289 7.77 -13.31 -16.39
N ASP A 290 7.94 -14.59 -16.66
CA ASP A 290 7.28 -15.29 -17.75
C ASP A 290 6.93 -16.71 -17.32
N TYR A 291 6.11 -17.39 -18.11
CA TYR A 291 5.63 -18.73 -17.81
C TYR A 291 6.19 -19.73 -18.83
N ARG A 292 6.47 -20.96 -18.35
CA ARG A 292 6.97 -22.03 -19.20
C ARG A 292 6.02 -22.27 -20.36
N ASP A 293 6.56 -22.34 -21.57
CA ASP A 293 5.81 -22.53 -22.85
C ASP A 293 4.76 -21.44 -23.14
N ASN A 294 4.86 -20.26 -22.56
CA ASN A 294 3.93 -19.15 -22.79
C ASN A 294 3.75 -18.85 -24.28
N HIS A 295 4.84 -18.73 -25.03
CA HIS A 295 4.83 -18.47 -26.47
C HIS A 295 4.03 -19.50 -27.31
N ARG A 296 3.84 -20.73 -26.78
CA ARG A 296 3.02 -21.77 -27.45
C ARG A 296 1.56 -21.69 -27.07
N ASN A 297 1.30 -21.22 -25.85
CA ASN A 297 -0.04 -21.24 -25.27
C ASN A 297 -0.73 -19.88 -25.35
N PHE A 298 0.01 -18.81 -25.60
CA PHE A 298 -0.53 -17.44 -25.68
C PHE A 298 -1.67 -17.36 -26.71
N ARG A 299 -2.71 -16.64 -26.31
CA ARG A 299 -3.84 -16.30 -27.16
C ARG A 299 -4.11 -14.80 -27.02
N ALA A 300 -3.94 -14.09 -28.13
CA ALA A 300 -4.24 -12.67 -28.19
C ALA A 300 -5.69 -12.39 -27.76
N SER A 301 -5.89 -11.36 -26.98
CA SER A 301 -7.19 -10.87 -26.54
C SER A 301 -7.30 -9.38 -26.79
N SER A 302 -8.49 -8.81 -26.62
CA SER A 302 -8.67 -7.36 -26.69
C SER A 302 -7.97 -6.61 -25.55
N PHE A 303 -7.62 -7.30 -24.47
CA PHE A 303 -6.90 -6.75 -23.32
C PHE A 303 -5.38 -6.91 -23.49
N GLN A 304 -4.92 -8.04 -24.01
CA GLN A 304 -3.51 -8.34 -24.25
C GLN A 304 -3.35 -8.80 -25.72
N PRO A 305 -3.12 -7.89 -26.67
CA PRO A 305 -3.06 -8.20 -28.08
C PRO A 305 -1.78 -8.91 -28.51
N ASP A 306 -0.67 -8.69 -27.78
CA ASP A 306 0.66 -9.23 -28.08
C ASP A 306 1.30 -9.88 -26.85
N GLU A 307 2.31 -10.73 -27.07
CA GLU A 307 3.17 -11.24 -26.00
C GLU A 307 4.07 -10.13 -25.46
N ASP A 308 4.33 -10.15 -24.14
CA ASP A 308 5.17 -9.14 -23.47
C ASP A 308 6.67 -9.31 -23.76
N ALA A 309 7.13 -10.55 -23.95
CA ALA A 309 8.55 -10.89 -24.06
C ALA A 309 9.32 -10.08 -25.12
N PRO A 310 8.82 -9.86 -26.38
CA PRO A 310 9.51 -9.03 -27.35
C PRO A 310 9.66 -7.57 -26.94
N TRP A 311 8.67 -7.02 -26.22
CA TRP A 311 8.68 -5.65 -25.74
C TRP A 311 9.66 -5.48 -24.57
N ILE A 312 9.75 -6.46 -23.68
CA ILE A 312 10.72 -6.52 -22.59
C ILE A 312 12.14 -6.45 -23.13
N VAL A 313 12.48 -7.32 -24.10
CA VAL A 313 13.82 -7.37 -24.72
C VAL A 313 14.15 -6.04 -25.35
N ARG A 314 13.26 -5.51 -26.19
CA ARG A 314 13.45 -4.23 -26.89
C ARG A 314 13.67 -3.07 -25.91
N MET A 315 12.90 -3.04 -24.82
CA MET A 315 13.02 -1.99 -23.82
C MET A 315 14.30 -2.13 -23.02
N ALA A 316 14.67 -3.33 -22.58
CA ALA A 316 15.89 -3.59 -21.84
C ALA A 316 17.15 -3.17 -22.65
N GLU A 317 17.18 -3.49 -23.95
CA GLU A 317 18.24 -3.06 -24.88
C GLU A 317 18.27 -1.54 -25.04
N HIS A 318 17.11 -0.90 -25.23
CA HIS A 318 17.00 0.54 -25.42
C HIS A 318 17.54 1.35 -24.24
N ILE A 319 17.21 0.93 -23.00
CA ILE A 319 17.70 1.62 -21.79
C ILE A 319 19.07 1.15 -21.33
N GLY A 320 19.59 0.06 -21.91
CA GLY A 320 20.88 -0.54 -21.56
C GLY A 320 20.88 -1.14 -20.14
N SER A 321 19.78 -1.74 -19.71
CA SER A 321 19.69 -2.38 -18.40
C SER A 321 20.29 -3.78 -18.39
N GLN A 322 20.69 -4.25 -17.20
CA GLN A 322 20.99 -5.66 -16.97
C GLN A 322 19.68 -6.40 -16.67
N HIS A 323 19.11 -7.02 -17.69
CA HIS A 323 17.81 -7.68 -17.58
C HIS A 323 17.92 -9.13 -17.12
N THR A 324 16.99 -9.56 -16.25
CA THR A 324 16.82 -10.95 -15.80
C THR A 324 15.36 -11.34 -15.97
N ASN A 325 15.09 -12.43 -16.71
CA ASN A 325 13.77 -13.02 -16.86
C ASN A 325 13.64 -14.24 -15.93
N VAL A 326 12.59 -14.28 -15.09
CA VAL A 326 12.25 -15.40 -14.21
C VAL A 326 11.14 -16.21 -14.87
N ILE A 327 11.40 -17.48 -15.14
CA ILE A 327 10.43 -18.37 -15.76
C ILE A 327 9.82 -19.28 -14.69
N LEU A 328 8.50 -19.20 -14.53
CA LEU A 328 7.74 -20.05 -13.63
C LEU A 328 6.98 -21.14 -14.40
N ASP A 329 6.67 -22.22 -13.69
CA ASP A 329 5.78 -23.26 -14.22
C ASP A 329 4.51 -23.42 -13.35
N THR A 330 3.48 -24.00 -13.95
CA THR A 330 2.18 -24.19 -13.31
C THR A 330 2.25 -24.98 -11.99
N PRO A 331 3.05 -26.06 -11.87
CA PRO A 331 3.22 -26.75 -10.60
C PRO A 331 3.76 -25.84 -9.50
N ALA A 332 4.80 -25.02 -9.78
CA ALA A 332 5.35 -24.09 -8.78
C ALA A 332 4.33 -23.03 -8.34
N LEU A 333 3.47 -22.55 -9.25
CA LEU A 333 2.39 -21.64 -8.92
C LEU A 333 1.37 -22.29 -7.99
N ALA A 334 0.95 -23.51 -8.28
CA ALA A 334 0.01 -24.25 -7.45
C ALA A 334 0.57 -24.53 -6.04
N ASP A 335 1.84 -24.94 -5.96
CA ASP A 335 2.52 -25.18 -4.69
C ASP A 335 2.66 -23.92 -3.84
N ALA A 336 2.75 -22.73 -4.48
CA ALA A 336 2.90 -21.45 -3.79
C ALA A 336 1.58 -20.81 -3.32
N LEU A 337 0.41 -21.38 -3.66
CA LEU A 337 -0.91 -20.81 -3.31
C LEU A 337 -1.10 -20.63 -1.81
N GLU A 338 -0.70 -21.59 -1.00
CA GLU A 338 -0.83 -21.51 0.46
C GLU A 338 0.12 -20.43 1.03
N ASP A 339 1.36 -20.41 0.57
CA ASP A 339 2.35 -19.43 1.03
C ASP A 339 1.96 -18.01 0.64
N SER A 340 1.47 -17.77 -0.56
CA SER A 340 1.01 -16.45 -1.01
C SER A 340 -0.22 -15.99 -0.23
N THR A 341 -1.18 -16.88 0.03
CA THR A 341 -2.34 -16.58 0.89
C THR A 341 -1.93 -16.25 2.33
N ARG A 342 -0.98 -17.01 2.89
CA ARG A 342 -0.43 -16.73 4.23
C ARG A 342 0.34 -15.41 4.28
N ALA A 343 1.04 -15.07 3.21
CA ALA A 343 1.75 -13.79 3.12
C ALA A 343 0.77 -12.60 3.18
N ARG A 344 -0.37 -12.69 2.50
CA ARG A 344 -1.40 -11.65 2.44
C ARG A 344 -2.41 -11.68 3.59
N ASP A 345 -2.45 -12.73 4.39
CA ASP A 345 -3.47 -13.00 5.43
C ASP A 345 -4.88 -13.30 4.90
N LEU A 346 -5.15 -13.04 3.64
CA LEU A 346 -6.46 -13.16 2.99
C LEU A 346 -6.33 -13.81 1.61
N PRO A 347 -7.36 -14.52 1.13
CA PRO A 347 -7.43 -14.94 -0.26
C PRO A 347 -7.42 -13.72 -1.20
N GLY A 348 -6.71 -13.84 -2.31
CA GLY A 348 -6.61 -12.83 -3.34
C GLY A 348 -6.78 -13.41 -4.74
N MET A 349 -5.99 -12.95 -5.69
CA MET A 349 -6.00 -13.41 -7.09
C MET A 349 -4.99 -14.56 -7.25
N ALA A 350 -5.43 -15.77 -7.03
CA ALA A 350 -4.64 -16.99 -6.83
C ALA A 350 -3.35 -17.11 -7.68
N ASP A 351 -3.48 -17.08 -9.01
CA ASP A 351 -2.36 -17.18 -9.94
C ASP A 351 -1.45 -15.94 -9.94
N VAL A 352 -2.04 -14.75 -9.87
CA VAL A 352 -1.31 -13.47 -9.80
C VAL A 352 -0.50 -13.39 -8.52
N ASP A 353 -1.13 -13.69 -7.37
CA ASP A 353 -0.47 -13.62 -6.06
C ASP A 353 0.66 -14.65 -5.92
N SER A 354 0.44 -15.88 -6.41
CA SER A 354 1.47 -16.92 -6.42
C SER A 354 2.65 -16.55 -7.31
N SER A 355 2.36 -15.99 -8.49
CA SER A 355 3.37 -15.49 -9.42
C SER A 355 4.21 -14.39 -8.81
N LEU A 356 3.56 -13.38 -8.25
CA LEU A 356 4.23 -12.25 -7.60
C LEU A 356 5.06 -12.71 -6.40
N TYR A 357 4.51 -13.61 -5.57
CA TYR A 357 5.22 -14.19 -4.43
C TYR A 357 6.53 -14.87 -4.86
N LEU A 358 6.47 -15.76 -5.87
CA LEU A 358 7.65 -16.48 -6.37
C LEU A 358 8.65 -15.53 -7.03
N PHE A 359 8.17 -14.58 -7.82
CA PHE A 359 8.99 -13.56 -8.48
C PHE A 359 9.75 -12.70 -7.47
N CYS A 360 9.06 -12.18 -6.48
CA CYS A 360 9.67 -11.37 -5.43
C CYS A 360 10.65 -12.17 -4.56
N ARG A 361 10.37 -13.46 -4.31
CA ARG A 361 11.29 -14.35 -3.62
C ARG A 361 12.62 -14.50 -4.37
N GLU A 362 12.61 -14.57 -5.69
CA GLU A 362 13.81 -14.59 -6.51
C GLU A 362 14.57 -13.26 -6.46
N ILE A 363 13.88 -12.15 -6.62
CA ILE A 363 14.46 -10.80 -6.59
C ILE A 363 15.10 -10.52 -5.24
N ARG A 364 14.43 -10.90 -4.15
CA ARG A 364 14.90 -10.65 -2.78
C ARG A 364 16.28 -11.21 -2.49
N LYS A 365 16.73 -12.24 -3.22
CA LYS A 365 18.09 -12.80 -3.08
C LYS A 365 19.18 -11.78 -3.43
N ARG A 366 18.87 -10.76 -4.22
CA ARG A 366 19.83 -9.76 -4.73
C ARG A 366 19.44 -8.31 -4.43
N PHE A 367 18.15 -8.03 -4.42
CA PHE A 367 17.61 -6.68 -4.31
C PHE A 367 16.56 -6.60 -3.20
N PRO A 368 16.82 -5.83 -2.13
CA PRO A 368 15.80 -5.58 -1.11
C PRO A 368 14.74 -4.57 -1.54
N VAL A 369 14.98 -3.83 -2.64
CA VAL A 369 14.04 -2.81 -3.17
C VAL A 369 13.81 -3.04 -4.66
N ALA A 370 12.54 -2.99 -5.07
CA ALA A 370 12.13 -2.97 -6.47
C ALA A 370 11.11 -1.86 -6.71
N LEU A 371 11.21 -1.17 -7.86
CA LEU A 371 10.17 -0.28 -8.35
C LEU A 371 9.25 -1.05 -9.29
N SER A 372 7.94 -0.82 -9.15
CA SER A 372 6.90 -1.41 -9.97
C SER A 372 6.02 -0.33 -10.60
N GLY A 373 5.40 -0.66 -11.74
CA GLY A 373 4.38 0.15 -12.39
C GLY A 373 2.97 -0.07 -11.86
N GLU A 374 2.79 -0.91 -10.85
CA GLU A 374 1.47 -1.15 -10.27
C GLU A 374 0.81 0.15 -9.80
N CYS A 375 -0.50 0.23 -9.95
CA CYS A 375 -1.37 1.38 -9.70
C CYS A 375 -1.24 2.54 -10.71
N ALA A 376 -0.50 2.40 -11.78
CA ALA A 376 -0.52 3.39 -12.86
C ALA A 376 -1.86 3.39 -13.60
N ASP A 377 -2.44 2.23 -13.86
CA ASP A 377 -3.76 2.10 -14.50
C ASP A 377 -4.89 2.75 -13.70
N GLU A 378 -4.84 2.69 -12.35
CA GLU A 378 -5.77 3.35 -11.46
C GLU A 378 -5.68 4.86 -11.57
N VAL A 379 -4.47 5.39 -11.69
CA VAL A 379 -4.21 6.84 -11.72
C VAL A 379 -4.41 7.42 -13.12
N LEU A 380 -3.96 6.70 -14.15
CA LEU A 380 -3.93 7.19 -15.54
C LEU A 380 -5.10 6.65 -16.38
N GLY A 381 -5.97 5.83 -15.80
CA GLY A 381 -7.16 5.33 -16.47
C GLY A 381 -6.87 4.26 -17.52
N GLY A 382 -5.89 3.37 -17.29
CA GLY A 382 -5.49 2.32 -18.24
C GLY A 382 -6.48 1.16 -18.37
N TYR A 383 -7.28 0.89 -17.35
CA TYR A 383 -8.19 -0.25 -17.34
C TYR A 383 -9.37 -0.13 -18.33
N PRO A 384 -9.90 -1.29 -18.82
CA PRO A 384 -11.02 -1.30 -19.77
C PRO A 384 -12.27 -0.55 -19.33
N TRP A 385 -12.55 -0.48 -18.03
CA TRP A 385 -13.72 0.22 -17.50
C TRP A 385 -13.65 1.74 -17.60
N TYR A 386 -12.50 2.31 -17.87
CA TYR A 386 -12.40 3.73 -18.26
C TYR A 386 -12.76 3.98 -19.73
N HIS A 387 -12.59 2.96 -20.60
CA HIS A 387 -12.66 3.10 -22.06
C HIS A 387 -13.89 2.44 -22.69
N ARG A 388 -14.49 1.46 -22.02
CA ARG A 388 -15.69 0.77 -22.49
C ARG A 388 -16.93 1.40 -21.87
N ARG A 389 -17.80 1.98 -22.73
CA ARG A 389 -18.99 2.71 -22.28
C ARG A 389 -19.90 1.87 -21.37
N GLU A 390 -20.10 0.60 -21.69
CA GLU A 390 -20.91 -0.34 -20.90
C GLU A 390 -20.37 -0.59 -19.50
N LEU A 391 -19.05 -0.54 -19.31
CA LEU A 391 -18.40 -0.71 -18.01
C LEU A 391 -18.31 0.63 -17.26
N LEU A 392 -17.99 1.72 -17.95
CA LEU A 392 -17.93 3.05 -17.36
C LEU A 392 -19.28 3.47 -16.76
N PHE A 393 -20.39 3.16 -17.44
CA PHE A 393 -21.75 3.49 -17.00
C PHE A 393 -22.44 2.34 -16.24
N TYR A 394 -21.71 1.27 -15.89
CA TYR A 394 -22.24 0.20 -15.04
C TYR A 394 -22.50 0.71 -13.62
N ASP A 395 -23.70 0.47 -13.10
CA ASP A 395 -24.10 0.90 -11.75
C ASP A 395 -23.64 -0.12 -10.69
N GLY A 396 -22.36 -0.12 -10.38
CA GLY A 396 -21.70 -1.04 -9.47
C GLY A 396 -20.19 -1.10 -9.71
N PHE A 397 -19.54 -2.10 -9.13
CA PHE A 397 -18.10 -2.35 -9.37
C PHE A 397 -17.91 -3.04 -10.74
N PRO A 398 -17.25 -2.42 -11.72
CA PRO A 398 -17.14 -2.97 -13.07
C PRO A 398 -16.32 -4.26 -13.16
N TRP A 399 -15.51 -4.55 -12.14
CA TRP A 399 -14.73 -5.79 -12.01
C TRP A 399 -15.48 -6.89 -11.26
N SER A 400 -16.65 -6.62 -10.68
CA SER A 400 -17.45 -7.57 -9.90
C SER A 400 -18.91 -7.58 -10.37
N THR A 401 -19.15 -8.04 -11.60
CA THR A 401 -20.47 -8.02 -12.22
C THR A 401 -21.31 -9.28 -11.97
N ALA A 402 -20.70 -10.41 -11.63
CA ALA A 402 -21.37 -11.70 -11.39
C ALA A 402 -21.70 -11.92 -9.91
N VAL A 403 -22.38 -10.96 -9.28
CA VAL A 403 -22.69 -10.99 -7.83
C VAL A 403 -23.62 -12.15 -7.44
N PRO A 404 -24.73 -12.43 -8.16
CA PRO A 404 -25.61 -13.56 -7.83
C PRO A 404 -24.91 -14.92 -7.93
N GLU A 405 -24.08 -15.12 -8.97
CA GLU A 405 -23.33 -16.35 -9.20
C GLU A 405 -22.29 -16.57 -8.08
N ARG A 406 -21.61 -15.51 -7.67
CA ARG A 406 -20.65 -15.56 -6.56
C ARG A 406 -21.35 -15.86 -5.24
N ALA A 407 -22.50 -15.24 -4.99
CA ALA A 407 -23.30 -15.50 -3.78
C ALA A 407 -23.76 -16.97 -3.70
N ALA A 408 -24.09 -17.58 -4.84
CA ALA A 408 -24.48 -18.98 -4.91
C ALA A 408 -23.37 -19.98 -4.54
N LEU A 409 -22.10 -19.55 -4.60
CA LEU A 409 -20.94 -20.38 -4.19
C LEU A 409 -20.71 -20.39 -2.67
N MET A 410 -21.38 -19.52 -1.91
CA MET A 410 -21.23 -19.49 -0.46
C MET A 410 -21.91 -20.71 0.18
N LYS A 411 -21.29 -21.31 1.21
CA LYS A 411 -21.87 -22.45 1.96
C LYS A 411 -23.21 -22.12 2.62
N ARG A 412 -23.40 -20.86 3.01
CA ARG A 412 -24.68 -20.28 3.40
C ARG A 412 -24.94 -19.14 2.43
N PRO A 413 -25.61 -19.42 1.32
CA PRO A 413 -25.79 -18.41 0.29
C PRO A 413 -26.66 -17.26 0.83
N MET A 414 -26.18 -16.05 0.60
CA MET A 414 -27.05 -14.89 0.63
C MET A 414 -28.02 -15.03 -0.56
N SER A 415 -29.26 -14.56 -0.42
CA SER A 415 -30.11 -14.42 -1.61
C SER A 415 -29.43 -13.47 -2.60
N GLY A 416 -29.72 -13.63 -3.90
CA GLY A 416 -29.16 -12.72 -4.91
C GLY A 416 -29.46 -11.25 -4.58
N THR A 417 -30.65 -10.94 -4.08
CA THR A 417 -31.04 -9.60 -3.66
C THR A 417 -30.24 -9.06 -2.48
N GLU A 418 -29.96 -9.88 -1.46
CA GLU A 418 -29.13 -9.49 -0.30
C GLU A 418 -27.69 -9.23 -0.72
N ALA A 419 -27.14 -10.08 -1.59
CA ALA A 419 -25.79 -9.93 -2.12
C ALA A 419 -25.64 -8.66 -2.97
N GLU A 420 -26.59 -8.40 -3.85
CA GLU A 420 -26.65 -7.17 -4.67
C GLU A 420 -26.78 -5.93 -3.79
N GLU A 421 -27.61 -5.97 -2.75
CA GLU A 421 -27.78 -4.84 -1.84
C GLU A 421 -26.47 -4.59 -1.04
N TYR A 422 -25.78 -5.64 -0.57
CA TYR A 422 -24.49 -5.51 0.09
C TYR A 422 -23.44 -4.82 -0.78
N VAL A 423 -23.33 -5.25 -2.05
CA VAL A 423 -22.41 -4.66 -3.02
C VAL A 423 -22.79 -3.22 -3.33
N ARG A 424 -24.08 -2.95 -3.51
CA ARG A 424 -24.62 -1.61 -3.77
C ARG A 424 -24.35 -0.63 -2.63
N GLN A 425 -24.54 -1.04 -1.39
CA GLN A 425 -24.22 -0.20 -0.21
C GLN A 425 -22.73 0.14 -0.16
N SER A 426 -21.86 -0.84 -0.42
CA SER A 426 -20.41 -0.62 -0.47
C SER A 426 -20.01 0.32 -1.60
N TYR A 427 -20.60 0.15 -2.78
CA TYR A 427 -20.41 1.03 -3.94
C TYR A 427 -20.89 2.46 -3.64
N ASN A 428 -22.13 2.63 -3.16
CA ASN A 428 -22.71 3.94 -2.87
C ASN A 428 -21.90 4.69 -1.80
N LYS A 429 -21.39 3.99 -0.79
CA LYS A 429 -20.52 4.58 0.23
C LYS A 429 -19.24 5.16 -0.37
N CYS A 430 -18.64 4.47 -1.35
CA CYS A 430 -17.45 4.96 -2.03
C CYS A 430 -17.78 6.18 -2.90
N ILE A 431 -18.74 6.07 -3.81
CA ILE A 431 -19.03 7.16 -4.73
C ILE A 431 -19.59 8.42 -4.03
N SER A 432 -20.21 8.29 -2.85
CA SER A 432 -20.66 9.44 -2.05
C SER A 432 -19.53 10.37 -1.61
N ARG A 433 -18.27 9.90 -1.67
CA ARG A 433 -17.07 10.70 -1.37
C ARG A 433 -16.54 11.46 -2.59
N THR A 434 -17.11 11.21 -3.79
CA THR A 434 -16.69 11.85 -5.03
C THR A 434 -17.10 13.31 -5.05
N GLU A 435 -16.16 14.20 -5.32
CA GLU A 435 -16.45 15.61 -5.59
C GLU A 435 -16.70 15.82 -7.09
N TYR A 436 -17.69 16.66 -7.41
CA TYR A 436 -18.07 17.03 -8.76
C TYR A 436 -17.92 18.53 -8.98
N LEU A 437 -17.69 18.92 -10.23
CA LEU A 437 -17.81 20.31 -10.66
C LEU A 437 -19.18 20.55 -11.28
N ASP A 438 -19.70 21.78 -11.18
CA ASP A 438 -20.98 22.15 -11.82
C ASP A 438 -20.92 22.00 -13.34
N SER A 439 -19.73 22.16 -13.93
CA SER A 439 -19.47 21.99 -15.35
C SER A 439 -19.35 20.53 -15.82
N ASP A 440 -19.26 19.56 -14.90
CA ASP A 440 -19.02 18.16 -15.26
C ASP A 440 -20.19 17.59 -16.09
N SER A 441 -19.88 17.07 -17.27
CA SER A 441 -20.77 16.20 -18.04
C SER A 441 -21.05 14.88 -17.33
N ALA A 442 -22.02 14.13 -17.78
CA ALA A 442 -22.32 12.80 -17.24
C ALA A 442 -21.12 11.84 -17.36
N GLY A 443 -20.35 11.95 -18.45
CA GLY A 443 -19.13 11.16 -18.65
C GLY A 443 -18.02 11.53 -17.63
N GLU A 444 -17.78 12.82 -17.43
CA GLU A 444 -16.78 13.31 -16.48
C GLU A 444 -17.14 12.92 -15.04
N ARG A 445 -18.42 13.01 -14.65
CA ARG A 445 -18.90 12.52 -13.35
C ARG A 445 -18.60 11.05 -13.16
N ARG A 446 -18.88 10.21 -14.17
CA ARG A 446 -18.55 8.77 -14.10
C ARG A 446 -17.07 8.48 -14.05
N MET A 447 -16.24 9.24 -14.75
CA MET A 447 -14.78 9.14 -14.66
C MET A 447 -14.26 9.43 -13.24
N ARG A 448 -14.82 10.46 -12.57
CA ARG A 448 -14.48 10.79 -11.19
C ARG A 448 -14.90 9.70 -10.21
N GLU A 449 -16.11 9.16 -10.36
CA GLU A 449 -16.59 8.03 -9.57
C GLU A 449 -15.71 6.80 -9.78
N MET A 450 -15.36 6.49 -11.03
CA MET A 450 -14.48 5.37 -11.36
C MET A 450 -13.09 5.53 -10.72
N PHE A 451 -12.54 6.73 -10.74
CA PHE A 451 -11.29 7.03 -10.06
C PHE A 451 -11.38 6.79 -8.55
N MET A 452 -12.46 7.25 -7.89
CA MET A 452 -12.68 7.01 -6.46
C MET A 452 -12.83 5.53 -6.13
N LEU A 453 -13.54 4.76 -6.97
CA LEU A 453 -13.64 3.31 -6.82
C LEU A 453 -12.27 2.63 -6.91
N ASN A 454 -11.44 3.04 -7.86
CA ASN A 454 -10.09 2.50 -8.00
C ASN A 454 -9.21 2.88 -6.80
N MET A 455 -9.27 4.13 -6.34
CA MET A 455 -8.55 4.58 -5.14
C MET A 455 -8.91 3.76 -3.90
N ASP A 456 -10.20 3.64 -3.60
CA ASP A 456 -10.68 3.01 -2.36
C ASP A 456 -10.54 1.48 -2.38
N TYR A 457 -10.71 0.85 -3.53
CA TYR A 457 -10.81 -0.61 -3.63
C TYR A 457 -9.62 -1.29 -4.27
N PHE A 458 -9.04 -0.73 -5.32
CA PHE A 458 -7.88 -1.34 -5.97
C PHE A 458 -6.57 -0.94 -5.31
N MET A 459 -6.30 0.36 -5.23
CA MET A 459 -5.01 0.84 -4.72
C MET A 459 -4.80 0.47 -3.25
N ALA A 460 -5.83 0.65 -2.42
CA ALA A 460 -5.75 0.31 -1.00
C ALA A 460 -5.63 -1.20 -0.73
N THR A 461 -6.04 -2.05 -1.67
CA THR A 461 -6.04 -3.51 -1.50
C THR A 461 -4.87 -4.19 -2.20
N LEU A 462 -4.54 -3.79 -3.44
CA LEU A 462 -3.46 -4.41 -4.23
C LEU A 462 -2.08 -4.00 -3.74
N LEU A 463 -1.96 -2.82 -3.12
CA LEU A 463 -0.70 -2.34 -2.57
C LEU A 463 -0.39 -2.87 -1.16
N ASP A 464 -1.27 -3.67 -0.57
CA ASP A 464 -0.99 -4.35 0.71
C ASP A 464 0.03 -5.46 0.52
N ASP A 465 1.29 -5.05 0.48
CA ASP A 465 2.40 -5.85 0.05
C ASP A 465 3.18 -6.40 1.24
N SER A 466 2.71 -7.52 1.76
CA SER A 466 3.42 -8.29 2.77
C SER A 466 4.67 -9.00 2.23
N VAL A 467 4.80 -9.08 0.92
CA VAL A 467 5.81 -9.95 0.25
C VAL A 467 6.90 -9.17 -0.45
N THR A 468 6.64 -7.94 -0.91
CA THR A 468 7.56 -7.13 -1.70
C THR A 468 7.73 -5.72 -1.17
N LYS A 469 8.92 -5.17 -1.36
CA LYS A 469 9.16 -3.74 -1.37
C LYS A 469 8.88 -3.19 -2.76
N VAL A 470 7.62 -2.93 -3.04
CA VAL A 470 7.27 -2.18 -4.23
C VAL A 470 7.11 -0.71 -3.82
N LYS A 471 7.84 0.17 -4.47
CA LYS A 471 7.63 1.60 -4.40
C LYS A 471 6.63 1.95 -5.50
N SER A 472 5.45 2.43 -5.13
CA SER A 472 4.46 2.86 -6.12
C SER A 472 4.74 4.29 -6.61
N LEU A 473 4.25 4.59 -7.82
CA LEU A 473 4.43 5.89 -8.49
C LEU A 473 3.69 7.06 -7.84
N ILE A 474 2.82 6.83 -6.88
CA ILE A 474 1.83 7.81 -6.47
C ILE A 474 2.36 8.72 -5.38
N ASN A 475 2.65 9.95 -5.76
CA ASN A 475 3.18 10.93 -4.82
C ASN A 475 3.00 12.38 -5.22
N ARG A 476 1.79 12.90 -5.28
CA ARG A 476 1.48 14.34 -5.16
C ARG A 476 0.00 14.62 -5.38
N GLU A 477 -0.42 15.84 -5.09
CA GLU A 477 -1.77 16.35 -5.31
C GLU A 477 -2.27 16.05 -6.73
N TYR A 478 -3.01 14.94 -6.89
CA TYR A 478 -3.60 14.61 -8.16
C TYR A 478 -4.79 15.52 -8.43
N THR A 479 -4.66 16.29 -9.47
CA THR A 479 -5.79 16.95 -10.11
C THR A 479 -6.39 15.93 -11.07
N LEU A 480 -7.65 15.55 -10.86
CA LEU A 480 -8.40 14.77 -11.83
C LEU A 480 -8.52 15.61 -13.12
N CYS A 481 -7.66 15.32 -14.09
CA CYS A 481 -7.82 15.89 -15.43
C CYS A 481 -9.06 15.28 -16.06
N SER A 482 -10.01 16.13 -16.45
CA SER A 482 -11.04 15.73 -17.41
C SER A 482 -10.35 15.62 -18.76
N CYS A 483 -9.96 14.40 -19.17
CA CYS A 483 -9.57 14.17 -20.56
C CYS A 483 -10.81 14.40 -21.45
N LYS A 484 -10.77 15.45 -22.28
CA LYS A 484 -11.72 15.64 -23.37
C LYS A 484 -11.40 14.68 -24.51
#